data_efe2017b65698c84ba77da2e233d1416
#
_entry.id   efe2017b65698c84ba77da2e233d1416
#
_cell.length_a   1.000
_cell.length_b   1.000
_cell.length_c   1.000
_cell.angle_alpha   90.00
_cell.angle_beta   90.00
_cell.angle_gamma   90.00
#
_symmetry.space_group_name_H-M   'P 1'
#
loop_
_entity.id
_entity.type
_entity.pdbx_description
1 polymer ?
#
loop_
_entity_poly.entity_id
_entity_poly.type
_entity_poly.pdbx_seq_one_letter_code
_entity_poly.pdbx_strand_id
1 'polypeptide(L)'
;AVRKSVSTRPRGIIISESEYTDAPERQALQTELTQYEASGGRAVFVLNRNLPFPAVDVANDVGARAIAKLIVDSGYTRPAILKGDAAHRSSKERLAGVMEVLDEAGITVDPKAVANGKFSRTDGYAAVMQMARSGLLKPGEGALYDGKGIDSIIALNDVMAIGAMTALRANGIEPGREIGVTGFGDIPYSADVFPPLTTVHLPLAEMGQALSLIHI
;
A
#
# COMPACT_ATOMS: atom_id res chain seq x y z
N ALA A 1 -16.99 14.78 9.45
CA ALA A 1 -17.55 13.41 9.32
C ALA A 1 -17.89 12.85 10.70
N VAL A 2 -16.96 12.73 11.67
CA VAL A 2 -17.15 12.08 12.97
C VAL A 2 -18.30 12.70 13.79
N ARG A 3 -18.40 14.03 13.92
CA ARG A 3 -19.52 14.71 14.61
C ARG A 3 -20.87 14.28 14.10
N LYS A 4 -21.03 14.14 12.78
CA LYS A 4 -22.27 13.69 12.16
C LYS A 4 -22.57 12.23 12.52
N SER A 5 -21.57 11.37 12.57
CA SER A 5 -21.72 9.97 12.96
C SER A 5 -22.08 9.85 14.45
N VAL A 6 -21.40 10.59 15.32
CA VAL A 6 -21.68 10.62 16.77
C VAL A 6 -23.10 11.14 17.07
N SER A 7 -23.61 12.12 16.31
CA SER A 7 -24.95 12.69 16.53
C SER A 7 -26.10 11.71 16.31
N THR A 8 -25.88 10.64 15.53
CA THR A 8 -26.87 9.56 15.33
C THR A 8 -26.87 8.53 16.46
N ARG A 9 -26.00 8.67 17.46
CA ARG A 9 -25.83 7.78 18.62
C ARG A 9 -25.74 6.29 18.26
N PRO A 10 -24.85 5.89 17.34
CA PRO A 10 -24.63 4.46 17.10
C PRO A 10 -24.03 3.80 18.34
N ARG A 11 -24.14 2.47 18.47
CA ARG A 11 -23.50 1.74 19.58
C ARG A 11 -21.98 1.70 19.44
N GLY A 12 -21.47 1.68 18.21
CA GLY A 12 -20.03 1.65 17.92
C GLY A 12 -19.70 2.43 16.65
N ILE A 13 -18.49 2.96 16.60
CA ILE A 13 -17.92 3.63 15.44
C ILE A 13 -16.56 3.01 15.11
N ILE A 14 -16.40 2.55 13.87
CA ILE A 14 -15.10 2.11 13.34
C ILE A 14 -14.52 3.28 12.52
N ILE A 15 -13.31 3.68 12.86
CA ILE A 15 -12.59 4.75 12.18
C ILE A 15 -11.41 4.12 11.44
N SER A 16 -11.47 4.10 10.10
CA SER A 16 -10.36 3.66 9.27
C SER A 16 -9.42 4.82 9.02
N GLU A 17 -8.14 4.56 9.06
CA GLU A 17 -6.99 5.44 8.82
C GLU A 17 -7.35 6.94 8.79
N SER A 18 -7.19 7.62 9.90
CA SER A 18 -7.43 9.06 9.96
C SER A 18 -6.17 9.80 9.51
N GLU A 19 -6.29 10.57 8.45
CA GLU A 19 -5.26 11.48 7.93
C GLU A 19 -5.02 12.71 8.84
N TYR A 20 -5.48 12.66 10.10
CA TYR A 20 -5.29 13.79 11.02
C TYR A 20 -3.82 13.96 11.35
N THR A 21 -3.15 14.72 10.51
CA THR A 21 -1.72 15.00 10.63
C THR A 21 -1.42 16.14 11.57
N ASP A 22 -2.35 17.08 11.77
CA ASP A 22 -2.16 18.22 12.66
C ASP A 22 -2.75 18.03 14.06
N ALA A 23 -2.05 18.60 15.05
CA ALA A 23 -2.36 18.44 16.44
C ALA A 23 -3.76 18.96 16.85
N PRO A 24 -4.26 20.10 16.32
CA PRO A 24 -5.59 20.62 16.68
C PRO A 24 -6.74 19.70 16.26
N GLU A 25 -6.70 19.16 15.05
CA GLU A 25 -7.74 18.25 14.54
C GLU A 25 -7.76 16.93 15.33
N ARG A 26 -6.57 16.42 15.66
CA ARG A 26 -6.42 15.21 16.47
C ARG A 26 -7.00 15.41 17.87
N GLN A 27 -6.73 16.55 18.49
CA GLN A 27 -7.26 16.87 19.81
C GLN A 27 -8.79 17.04 19.80
N ALA A 28 -9.33 17.67 18.76
CA ALA A 28 -10.77 17.81 18.58
C ALA A 28 -11.44 16.44 18.41
N LEU A 29 -10.85 15.54 17.60
CA LEU A 29 -11.33 14.18 17.42
C LEU A 29 -11.30 13.39 18.74
N GLN A 30 -10.20 13.46 19.47
CA GLN A 30 -10.06 12.80 20.76
C GLN A 30 -11.15 13.26 21.76
N THR A 31 -11.38 14.56 21.84
CA THR A 31 -12.40 15.14 22.72
C THR A 31 -13.80 14.63 22.37
N GLU A 32 -14.18 14.67 21.09
CA GLU A 32 -15.48 14.18 20.61
C GLU A 32 -15.67 12.69 20.90
N LEU A 33 -14.66 11.86 20.65
CA LEU A 33 -14.75 10.41 20.89
C LEU A 33 -14.74 10.07 22.37
N THR A 34 -14.02 10.81 23.21
CA THR A 34 -14.07 10.62 24.67
C THR A 34 -15.46 10.93 25.22
N GLN A 35 -16.11 12.00 24.74
CA GLN A 35 -17.49 12.31 25.12
C GLN A 35 -18.49 11.25 24.63
N TYR A 36 -18.27 10.74 23.41
CA TYR A 36 -19.10 9.66 22.87
C TYR A 36 -18.98 8.38 23.69
N GLU A 37 -17.78 7.96 24.09
CA GLU A 37 -17.59 6.79 24.96
C GLU A 37 -18.17 7.00 26.37
N ALA A 38 -18.05 8.21 26.92
CA ALA A 38 -18.68 8.57 28.19
C ALA A 38 -20.22 8.49 28.14
N SER A 39 -20.82 8.63 26.95
CA SER A 39 -22.25 8.45 26.71
C SER A 39 -22.69 7.00 26.44
N GLY A 40 -21.76 6.03 26.55
CA GLY A 40 -22.01 4.61 26.36
C GLY A 40 -21.71 4.06 24.95
N GLY A 41 -21.18 4.89 24.05
CA GLY A 41 -20.67 4.45 22.75
C GLY A 41 -19.34 3.71 22.85
N ARG A 42 -18.88 3.15 21.75
CA ARG A 42 -17.54 2.56 21.61
C ARG A 42 -16.90 3.04 20.32
N ALA A 43 -15.64 3.49 20.39
CA ALA A 43 -14.83 3.86 19.24
C ALA A 43 -13.66 2.90 19.08
N VAL A 44 -13.42 2.44 17.86
CA VAL A 44 -12.26 1.60 17.54
C VAL A 44 -11.63 2.07 16.23
N PHE A 45 -10.33 1.98 16.16
CA PHE A 45 -9.57 2.39 15.00
C PHE A 45 -9.01 1.21 14.22
N VAL A 46 -8.85 1.41 12.92
CA VAL A 46 -7.93 0.65 12.10
C VAL A 46 -6.73 1.56 11.82
N LEU A 47 -5.51 1.10 12.15
CA LEU A 47 -4.27 1.86 11.96
C LEU A 47 -4.17 3.14 12.82
N ASN A 48 -4.43 3.05 14.13
CA ASN A 48 -4.24 4.19 15.04
C ASN A 48 -3.24 3.88 16.15
N ARG A 49 -2.12 4.59 16.17
CA ARG A 49 -1.17 4.51 17.32
C ARG A 49 -1.10 5.79 18.17
N ASN A 50 -1.83 6.83 17.83
CA ASN A 50 -1.64 8.16 18.42
C ASN A 50 -2.82 8.68 19.26
N LEU A 51 -3.91 7.92 19.35
CA LEU A 51 -5.08 8.26 20.17
C LEU A 51 -5.34 7.16 21.21
N PRO A 52 -5.85 7.49 22.40
CA PRO A 52 -6.03 6.54 23.49
C PRO A 52 -7.32 5.69 23.30
N PHE A 53 -7.51 5.14 22.10
CA PHE A 53 -8.64 4.28 21.78
C PHE A 53 -8.16 2.93 21.28
N PRO A 54 -8.93 1.85 21.49
CA PRO A 54 -8.60 0.55 20.91
C PRO A 54 -8.35 0.61 19.40
N ALA A 55 -7.36 -0.13 18.92
CA ALA A 55 -7.05 -0.16 17.50
C ALA A 55 -6.64 -1.56 17.05
N VAL A 56 -6.98 -1.88 15.82
CA VAL A 56 -6.39 -3.00 15.07
C VAL A 56 -5.30 -2.42 14.17
N ASP A 57 -4.07 -2.80 14.42
CA ASP A 57 -2.92 -2.37 13.63
C ASP A 57 -2.57 -3.39 12.55
N VAL A 58 -2.00 -2.89 11.44
CA VAL A 58 -1.43 -3.70 10.36
C VAL A 58 0.08 -3.58 10.41
N ALA A 59 0.77 -4.71 10.36
CA ALA A 59 2.24 -4.76 10.31
C ALA A 59 2.75 -4.40 8.90
N ASN A 60 2.48 -3.16 8.46
CA ASN A 60 2.81 -2.67 7.12
C ASN A 60 4.30 -2.76 6.82
N ASP A 61 5.14 -2.43 7.78
CA ASP A 61 6.60 -2.46 7.68
C ASP A 61 7.12 -3.90 7.52
N VAL A 62 6.59 -4.85 8.30
CA VAL A 62 6.98 -6.27 8.21
C VAL A 62 6.62 -6.85 6.85
N GLY A 63 5.38 -6.63 6.39
CA GLY A 63 4.95 -7.10 5.08
C GLY A 63 5.74 -6.46 3.94
N ALA A 64 6.06 -5.16 4.07
CA ALA A 64 6.84 -4.44 3.07
C ALA A 64 8.29 -4.93 2.99
N ARG A 65 8.92 -5.22 4.13
CA ARG A 65 10.25 -5.87 4.16
C ARG A 65 10.21 -7.25 3.53
N ALA A 66 9.18 -8.05 3.83
CA ALA A 66 9.07 -9.39 3.27
C ALA A 66 8.97 -9.38 1.74
N ILE A 67 8.14 -8.48 1.16
CA ILE A 67 8.00 -8.40 -0.30
C ILE A 67 9.25 -7.81 -0.98
N ALA A 68 9.92 -6.84 -0.35
CA ALA A 68 11.18 -6.30 -0.86
C ALA A 68 12.29 -7.36 -0.81
N LYS A 69 12.36 -8.14 0.28
CA LYS A 69 13.30 -9.25 0.39
C LYS A 69 13.06 -10.29 -0.70
N LEU A 70 11.82 -10.63 -1.01
CA LEU A 70 11.51 -11.54 -2.12
C LEU A 70 12.05 -11.01 -3.45
N ILE A 71 11.90 -9.72 -3.73
CA ILE A 71 12.44 -9.08 -4.94
C ILE A 71 13.96 -9.20 -4.99
N VAL A 72 14.66 -8.89 -3.89
CA VAL A 72 16.13 -8.99 -3.79
C VAL A 72 16.60 -10.45 -3.94
N ASP A 73 15.97 -11.38 -3.22
CA ASP A 73 16.32 -12.80 -3.26
C ASP A 73 16.04 -13.43 -4.63
N SER A 74 15.13 -12.87 -5.41
CA SER A 74 14.84 -13.25 -6.80
C SER A 74 15.85 -12.68 -7.81
N GLY A 75 16.83 -11.90 -7.37
CA GLY A 75 17.90 -11.36 -8.21
C GLY A 75 17.55 -10.06 -8.93
N TYR A 76 16.43 -9.43 -8.63
CA TYR A 76 16.09 -8.11 -9.17
C TYR A 76 16.96 -7.02 -8.53
N THR A 77 17.44 -6.09 -9.35
CA THR A 77 18.41 -5.06 -8.92
C THR A 77 18.02 -3.63 -9.27
N ARG A 78 16.97 -3.46 -10.06
CA ARG A 78 16.51 -2.15 -10.54
C ARG A 78 14.99 -1.98 -10.37
N PRO A 79 14.52 -1.99 -9.12
CA PRO A 79 13.08 -1.89 -8.87
C PRO A 79 12.54 -0.49 -9.17
N ALA A 80 11.31 -0.43 -9.68
CA ALA A 80 10.47 0.74 -9.59
C ALA A 80 9.54 0.62 -8.38
N ILE A 81 9.19 1.76 -7.77
CA ILE A 81 8.29 1.79 -6.62
C ILE A 81 7.04 2.62 -6.97
N LEU A 82 5.87 1.99 -6.86
CA LEU A 82 4.58 2.67 -6.97
C LEU A 82 4.03 2.87 -5.55
N LYS A 83 4.15 4.08 -5.04
CA LYS A 83 3.71 4.43 -3.68
C LYS A 83 2.37 5.16 -3.70
N GLY A 84 1.61 5.01 -2.63
CA GLY A 84 0.38 5.76 -2.40
C GLY A 84 0.65 7.19 -1.95
N ASP A 85 -0.44 7.90 -1.62
CA ASP A 85 -0.35 9.25 -1.09
C ASP A 85 0.50 9.27 0.19
N ALA A 86 1.41 10.24 0.27
CA ALA A 86 2.26 10.42 1.44
C ALA A 86 1.49 10.88 2.70
N ALA A 87 0.23 11.30 2.57
CA ALA A 87 -0.64 11.56 3.70
C ALA A 87 -1.00 10.25 4.44
N HIS A 88 -1.15 9.14 3.73
CA HIS A 88 -1.50 7.85 4.32
C HIS A 88 -0.32 7.22 5.06
N ARG A 89 -0.57 6.85 6.30
CA ARG A 89 0.42 6.18 7.15
C ARG A 89 0.86 4.84 6.57
N SER A 90 -0.08 4.04 6.08
CA SER A 90 0.20 2.77 5.41
C SER A 90 1.20 2.94 4.25
N SER A 91 1.07 4.02 3.46
CA SER A 91 2.01 4.33 2.38
C SER A 91 3.41 4.61 2.91
N LYS A 92 3.53 5.40 4.00
CA LYS A 92 4.82 5.73 4.62
C LYS A 92 5.51 4.49 5.20
N GLU A 93 4.77 3.68 5.97
CA GLU A 93 5.31 2.49 6.62
C GLU A 93 5.75 1.44 5.59
N ARG A 94 4.94 1.20 4.55
CA ARG A 94 5.30 0.26 3.48
C ARG A 94 6.52 0.76 2.71
N LEU A 95 6.55 2.05 2.35
CA LEU A 95 7.71 2.62 1.67
C LEU A 95 8.98 2.49 2.51
N ALA A 96 8.92 2.83 3.79
CA ALA A 96 10.05 2.72 4.69
C ALA A 96 10.60 1.28 4.76
N GLY A 97 9.72 0.28 4.93
CA GLY A 97 10.13 -1.13 4.96
C GLY A 97 10.73 -1.63 3.64
N VAL A 98 10.22 -1.16 2.49
CA VAL A 98 10.80 -1.48 1.18
C VAL A 98 12.19 -0.86 1.07
N MET A 99 12.33 0.44 1.36
CA MET A 99 13.60 1.15 1.20
C MET A 99 14.69 0.60 2.12
N GLU A 100 14.34 0.23 3.37
CA GLU A 100 15.27 -0.39 4.31
C GLU A 100 15.95 -1.64 3.72
N VAL A 101 15.16 -2.56 3.15
CA VAL A 101 15.68 -3.80 2.56
C VAL A 101 16.50 -3.53 1.29
N LEU A 102 16.06 -2.60 0.46
CA LEU A 102 16.81 -2.24 -0.76
C LEU A 102 18.17 -1.60 -0.41
N ASP A 103 18.19 -0.71 0.59
CA ASP A 103 19.42 -0.07 1.07
C ASP A 103 20.38 -1.10 1.69
N GLU A 104 19.88 -2.06 2.49
CA GLU A 104 20.68 -3.17 3.03
C GLU A 104 21.28 -4.06 1.93
N ALA A 105 20.57 -4.22 0.82
CA ALA A 105 21.04 -4.97 -0.35
C ALA A 105 21.95 -4.15 -1.28
N GLY A 106 22.22 -2.87 -0.97
CA GLY A 106 23.01 -1.96 -1.82
C GLY A 106 22.30 -1.57 -3.11
N ILE A 107 20.98 -1.70 -3.19
CA ILE A 107 20.16 -1.37 -4.36
C ILE A 107 19.70 0.09 -4.27
N THR A 108 20.20 0.92 -5.16
CA THR A 108 19.74 2.32 -5.28
C THR A 108 18.59 2.42 -6.25
N VAL A 109 17.46 2.95 -5.79
CA VAL A 109 16.29 3.19 -6.65
C VAL A 109 16.45 4.49 -7.42
N ASP A 110 16.32 4.43 -8.76
CA ASP A 110 16.29 5.66 -9.56
C ASP A 110 15.10 6.53 -9.15
N PRO A 111 15.30 7.82 -8.77
CA PRO A 111 14.21 8.71 -8.43
C PRO A 111 13.12 8.82 -9.51
N LYS A 112 13.46 8.62 -10.79
CA LYS A 112 12.50 8.57 -11.90
C LYS A 112 11.65 7.30 -11.92
N ALA A 113 12.10 6.24 -11.25
CA ALA A 113 11.37 4.98 -11.08
C ALA A 113 10.47 4.98 -9.83
N VAL A 114 10.39 6.09 -9.08
CA VAL A 114 9.48 6.24 -7.95
C VAL A 114 8.29 7.09 -8.36
N ALA A 115 7.10 6.48 -8.38
CA ALA A 115 5.87 7.16 -8.75
C ALA A 115 4.92 7.30 -7.57
N ASN A 116 4.29 8.48 -7.46
CA ASN A 116 3.23 8.74 -6.48
C ASN A 116 1.86 8.43 -7.11
N GLY A 117 0.97 7.82 -6.34
CA GLY A 117 -0.42 7.58 -6.73
C GLY A 117 -1.36 7.76 -5.53
N LYS A 118 -2.66 7.58 -5.78
CA LYS A 118 -3.72 7.61 -4.75
C LYS A 118 -4.29 6.22 -4.50
N PHE A 119 -3.46 5.19 -4.60
CA PHE A 119 -3.87 3.80 -4.48
C PHE A 119 -4.95 3.36 -5.50
N SER A 120 -4.97 3.97 -6.68
CA SER A 120 -5.90 3.61 -7.74
C SER A 120 -5.24 2.81 -8.86
N ARG A 121 -6.05 2.01 -9.58
CA ARG A 121 -5.61 1.28 -10.77
C ARG A 121 -5.11 2.23 -11.86
N THR A 122 -5.79 3.36 -12.03
CA THR A 122 -5.43 4.38 -13.02
C THR A 122 -4.06 4.97 -12.74
N ASP A 123 -3.72 5.21 -11.46
CA ASP A 123 -2.41 5.74 -11.10
C ASP A 123 -1.30 4.73 -11.36
N GLY A 124 -1.51 3.45 -11.04
CA GLY A 124 -0.56 2.38 -11.36
C GLY A 124 -0.32 2.26 -12.87
N TYR A 125 -1.39 2.33 -13.66
CA TYR A 125 -1.30 2.34 -15.13
C TYR A 125 -0.52 3.58 -15.63
N ALA A 126 -0.89 4.77 -15.16
CA ALA A 126 -0.27 6.02 -15.60
C ALA A 126 1.22 6.10 -15.24
N ALA A 127 1.60 5.60 -14.07
CA ALA A 127 2.98 5.56 -13.62
C ALA A 127 3.86 4.74 -14.58
N VAL A 128 3.42 3.54 -14.95
CA VAL A 128 4.15 2.67 -15.87
C VAL A 128 4.20 3.27 -17.28
N MET A 129 3.10 3.87 -17.76
CA MET A 129 3.10 4.59 -19.03
C MET A 129 4.08 5.77 -19.04
N GLN A 130 4.25 6.47 -17.92
CA GLN A 130 5.24 7.53 -17.78
C GLN A 130 6.68 6.97 -17.80
N MET A 131 6.92 5.85 -17.10
CA MET A 131 8.21 5.16 -17.11
C MET A 131 8.59 4.70 -18.53
N ALA A 132 7.62 4.19 -19.29
CA ALA A 132 7.84 3.83 -20.71
C ALA A 132 8.25 5.05 -21.55
N ARG A 133 7.54 6.17 -21.42
CA ARG A 133 7.86 7.42 -22.15
C ARG A 133 9.23 7.99 -21.77
N SER A 134 9.67 7.78 -20.53
CA SER A 134 10.99 8.24 -20.06
C SER A 134 12.14 7.30 -20.41
N GLY A 135 11.86 6.19 -21.11
CA GLY A 135 12.87 5.20 -21.52
C GLY A 135 13.33 4.26 -20.39
N LEU A 136 12.63 4.25 -19.25
CA LEU A 136 12.89 3.29 -18.16
C LEU A 136 12.36 1.89 -18.46
N LEU A 137 11.43 1.77 -19.41
CA LEU A 137 10.90 0.52 -19.93
C LEU A 137 11.33 0.37 -21.40
N LYS A 138 11.89 -0.77 -21.74
CA LYS A 138 12.23 -1.10 -23.12
C LYS A 138 11.51 -2.37 -23.55
N PRO A 139 10.52 -2.31 -24.45
CA PRO A 139 9.85 -3.49 -24.97
C PRO A 139 10.78 -4.36 -25.81
N GLY A 140 10.66 -5.68 -25.70
CA GLY A 140 11.15 -6.62 -26.71
C GLY A 140 12.54 -7.22 -26.51
N GLU A 141 13.22 -6.89 -25.45
CA GLU A 141 14.52 -7.52 -25.14
C GLU A 141 14.39 -8.34 -23.84
N GLY A 142 13.82 -9.53 -23.94
CA GLY A 142 13.54 -10.53 -22.87
C GLY A 142 14.17 -10.31 -21.48
N ALA A 143 13.75 -11.04 -20.48
CA ALA A 143 14.00 -10.91 -19.03
C ALA A 143 15.43 -10.57 -18.54
N LEU A 144 16.36 -10.38 -19.44
CA LEU A 144 17.74 -9.97 -19.17
C LEU A 144 18.01 -8.69 -19.98
N TYR A 145 17.38 -7.60 -19.54
CA TYR A 145 17.75 -6.27 -19.97
C TYR A 145 19.27 -6.06 -19.97
N ASP A 146 19.77 -5.29 -20.94
CA ASP A 146 21.17 -4.83 -21.06
C ASP A 146 21.70 -4.02 -19.85
N GLY A 147 21.07 -4.15 -18.71
CA GLY A 147 21.43 -3.45 -17.47
C GLY A 147 20.90 -2.01 -17.33
N LYS A 148 20.03 -1.52 -18.20
CA LYS A 148 19.67 -0.08 -18.25
C LYS A 148 18.22 0.29 -17.97
N GLY A 149 17.30 -0.67 -17.80
CA GLY A 149 15.88 -0.41 -17.47
C GLY A 149 15.50 -0.93 -16.09
N ILE A 150 14.27 -0.66 -15.67
CA ILE A 150 13.71 -1.32 -14.47
C ILE A 150 13.48 -2.81 -14.77
N ASP A 151 13.69 -3.67 -13.78
CA ASP A 151 13.49 -5.11 -13.87
C ASP A 151 12.35 -5.62 -13.01
N SER A 152 11.88 -4.78 -12.08
CA SER A 152 10.77 -5.11 -11.21
C SER A 152 9.96 -3.87 -10.81
N ILE A 153 8.72 -4.10 -10.38
CA ILE A 153 7.81 -3.08 -9.87
C ILE A 153 7.29 -3.54 -8.50
N ILE A 154 7.59 -2.77 -7.48
CA ILE A 154 7.05 -2.94 -6.13
C ILE A 154 5.92 -1.93 -5.96
N ALA A 155 4.68 -2.39 -6.08
CA ALA A 155 3.52 -1.55 -5.83
C ALA A 155 3.06 -1.70 -4.37
N LEU A 156 2.85 -0.59 -3.68
CA LEU A 156 2.47 -0.59 -2.27
C LEU A 156 0.99 -0.93 -2.01
N ASN A 157 0.24 -1.26 -3.07
CA ASN A 157 -1.03 -1.98 -3.00
C ASN A 157 -1.31 -2.75 -4.31
N ASP A 158 -2.23 -3.73 -4.24
CA ASP A 158 -2.59 -4.59 -5.37
C ASP A 158 -3.27 -3.85 -6.50
N VAL A 159 -4.09 -2.85 -6.19
CA VAL A 159 -4.85 -2.12 -7.20
C VAL A 159 -3.91 -1.37 -8.15
N MET A 160 -2.84 -0.76 -7.62
CA MET A 160 -1.80 -0.14 -8.44
C MET A 160 -0.97 -1.19 -9.19
N ALA A 161 -0.66 -2.33 -8.56
CA ALA A 161 0.04 -3.44 -9.21
C ALA A 161 -0.72 -3.95 -10.44
N ILE A 162 -2.03 -4.16 -10.31
CA ILE A 162 -2.90 -4.59 -11.42
C ILE A 162 -2.93 -3.53 -12.54
N GLY A 163 -2.96 -2.25 -12.17
CA GLY A 163 -2.82 -1.15 -13.13
C GLY A 163 -1.49 -1.18 -13.88
N ALA A 164 -0.41 -1.40 -13.15
CA ALA A 164 0.95 -1.54 -13.71
C ALA A 164 1.05 -2.74 -14.66
N MET A 165 0.55 -3.92 -14.29
CA MET A 165 0.51 -5.10 -15.16
C MET A 165 -0.25 -4.83 -16.46
N THR A 166 -1.35 -4.07 -16.39
CA THR A 166 -2.12 -3.68 -17.58
C THR A 166 -1.29 -2.76 -18.50
N ALA A 167 -0.56 -1.80 -17.92
CA ALA A 167 0.28 -0.88 -18.69
C ALA A 167 1.51 -1.57 -19.29
N LEU A 168 2.12 -2.53 -18.58
CA LEU A 168 3.21 -3.34 -19.11
C LEU A 168 2.76 -4.07 -20.39
N ARG A 169 1.61 -4.75 -20.36
CA ARG A 169 1.06 -5.42 -21.55
C ARG A 169 0.75 -4.46 -22.69
N ALA A 170 0.24 -3.27 -22.38
CA ALA A 170 0.00 -2.24 -23.39
C ALA A 170 1.29 -1.76 -24.08
N ASN A 171 2.44 -1.99 -23.46
CA ASN A 171 3.76 -1.73 -24.02
C ASN A 171 4.45 -3.00 -24.56
N GLY A 172 3.75 -4.12 -24.70
CA GLY A 172 4.30 -5.37 -25.22
C GLY A 172 5.20 -6.12 -24.25
N ILE A 173 5.12 -5.83 -22.95
CA ILE A 173 5.94 -6.43 -21.89
C ILE A 173 5.09 -7.39 -21.07
N GLU A 174 5.57 -8.63 -20.90
CA GLU A 174 4.89 -9.66 -20.11
C GLU A 174 5.21 -9.52 -18.61
N PRO A 175 4.22 -9.12 -17.76
CA PRO A 175 4.40 -9.05 -16.31
C PRO A 175 4.75 -10.42 -15.73
N GLY A 176 5.68 -10.45 -14.78
CA GLY A 176 6.14 -11.68 -14.12
C GLY A 176 7.15 -12.50 -14.91
N ARG A 177 7.26 -12.28 -16.23
CA ARG A 177 8.25 -12.94 -17.09
C ARG A 177 9.42 -12.00 -17.44
N GLU A 178 9.10 -10.80 -17.86
CA GLU A 178 10.10 -9.80 -18.28
C GLU A 178 10.36 -8.78 -17.18
N ILE A 179 9.32 -8.38 -16.49
CA ILE A 179 9.37 -7.46 -15.34
C ILE A 179 8.59 -8.09 -14.19
N GLY A 180 9.27 -8.29 -13.06
CA GLY A 180 8.61 -8.73 -11.83
C GLY A 180 7.61 -7.69 -11.34
N VAL A 181 6.43 -8.11 -10.86
CA VAL A 181 5.44 -7.20 -10.28
C VAL A 181 4.94 -7.75 -8.96
N THR A 182 4.99 -6.92 -7.93
CA THR A 182 4.46 -7.28 -6.61
C THR A 182 3.45 -6.25 -6.13
N GLY A 183 2.53 -6.70 -5.28
CA GLY A 183 1.49 -5.89 -4.66
C GLY A 183 1.49 -5.98 -3.15
N PHE A 184 0.44 -5.45 -2.54
CA PHE A 184 0.22 -5.48 -1.10
C PHE A 184 -1.28 -5.43 -0.81
N GLY A 185 -1.81 -6.46 -0.13
CA GLY A 185 -3.22 -6.51 0.28
C GLY A 185 -3.88 -7.86 0.10
N ASP A 186 -3.50 -8.60 -0.94
CA ASP A 186 -4.12 -9.88 -1.34
C ASP A 186 -5.63 -9.76 -1.53
N ILE A 187 -6.02 -8.74 -2.32
CA ILE A 187 -7.43 -8.56 -2.69
C ILE A 187 -7.89 -9.69 -3.61
N PRO A 188 -9.18 -10.05 -3.65
CA PRO A 188 -9.66 -11.17 -4.46
C PRO A 188 -9.22 -11.15 -5.92
N TYR A 189 -9.16 -9.97 -6.53
CA TYR A 189 -8.72 -9.80 -7.92
C TYR A 189 -7.22 -10.10 -8.16
N SER A 190 -6.41 -10.20 -7.10
CA SER A 190 -4.97 -10.51 -7.22
C SER A 190 -4.73 -11.92 -7.76
N ALA A 191 -5.62 -12.86 -7.48
CA ALA A 191 -5.57 -14.22 -7.99
C ALA A 191 -6.15 -14.34 -9.42
N ASP A 192 -7.04 -13.43 -9.81
CA ASP A 192 -7.75 -13.49 -11.09
C ASP A 192 -6.97 -12.86 -12.25
N VAL A 193 -5.92 -12.08 -11.97
CA VAL A 193 -5.05 -11.53 -13.02
C VAL A 193 -4.06 -12.59 -13.52
N PHE A 194 -3.61 -12.45 -14.76
CA PHE A 194 -2.63 -13.38 -15.33
C PHE A 194 -1.30 -12.65 -15.61
N PRO A 195 -0.15 -13.20 -15.16
CA PRO A 195 -0.05 -14.23 -14.11
C PRO A 195 -0.68 -13.74 -12.80
N PRO A 196 -1.03 -14.63 -11.86
CA PRO A 196 -1.49 -14.22 -10.54
C PRO A 196 -0.49 -13.31 -9.85
N LEU A 197 -0.98 -12.28 -9.16
CA LEU A 197 -0.13 -11.28 -8.53
C LEU A 197 0.53 -11.82 -7.27
N THR A 198 1.84 -11.73 -7.19
CA THR A 198 2.58 -11.92 -5.95
C THR A 198 2.31 -10.74 -5.03
N THR A 199 1.76 -10.98 -3.85
CA THR A 199 1.32 -9.92 -2.94
C THR A 199 1.49 -10.30 -1.47
N VAL A 200 1.47 -9.30 -0.60
CA VAL A 200 1.41 -9.49 0.85
C VAL A 200 -0.04 -9.69 1.28
N HIS A 201 -0.32 -10.81 1.93
CA HIS A 201 -1.65 -11.08 2.48
C HIS A 201 -1.95 -10.19 3.69
N LEU A 202 -3.09 -9.51 3.66
CA LEU A 202 -3.69 -8.84 4.81
C LEU A 202 -4.83 -9.70 5.36
N PRO A 203 -4.80 -10.11 6.64
CA PRO A 203 -5.84 -10.95 7.24
C PRO A 203 -7.11 -10.12 7.53
N LEU A 204 -7.79 -9.65 6.47
CA LEU A 204 -8.92 -8.72 6.58
C LEU A 204 -10.11 -9.30 7.32
N ALA A 205 -10.33 -10.62 7.21
CA ALA A 205 -11.41 -11.31 7.93
C ALA A 205 -11.16 -11.32 9.44
N GLU A 206 -9.95 -11.66 9.85
CA GLU A 206 -9.50 -11.65 11.25
C GLU A 206 -9.49 -10.24 11.83
N MET A 207 -9.07 -9.26 11.05
CA MET A 207 -9.16 -7.85 11.43
C MET A 207 -10.61 -7.42 11.67
N GLY A 208 -11.53 -7.81 10.78
CA GLY A 208 -12.95 -7.56 10.93
C GLY A 208 -13.54 -8.22 12.18
N GLN A 209 -13.14 -9.45 12.47
CA GLN A 209 -13.54 -10.16 13.71
C GLN A 209 -13.00 -9.45 14.95
N ALA A 210 -11.73 -9.06 14.97
CA ALA A 210 -11.13 -8.32 16.08
C ALA A 210 -11.86 -6.99 16.32
N LEU A 211 -12.18 -6.24 15.27
CA LEU A 211 -12.96 -5.01 15.36
C LEU A 211 -14.37 -5.25 15.95
N SER A 212 -15.01 -6.36 15.57
CA SER A 212 -16.34 -6.72 16.10
C SER A 212 -16.29 -7.05 17.60
N LEU A 213 -15.27 -7.76 18.06
CA LEU A 213 -15.10 -8.12 19.47
C LEU A 213 -14.86 -6.92 20.37
N ILE A 214 -14.23 -5.87 19.88
CA ILE A 214 -13.99 -4.62 20.65
C ILE A 214 -15.30 -3.85 20.89
N HIS A 215 -16.36 -4.11 20.11
CA HIS A 215 -17.66 -3.45 20.23
C HIS A 215 -18.65 -4.17 21.18
N ILE A 216 -18.34 -5.34 21.66
CA ILE A 216 -19.15 -6.11 22.62
C ILE A 216 -18.72 -5.78 24.03
#